data_8590c17da2e6a84a9af313f7639ba785
#
_entry.id   8590c17da2e6a84a9af313f7639ba785
#
_cell.length_a   1.000
_cell.length_b   1.000
_cell.length_c   1.000
_cell.angle_alpha   90.00
_cell.angle_beta   90.00
_cell.angle_gamma   90.00
#
_symmetry.space_group_name_H-M   'P 1'
#
loop_
_entity.id
_entity.type
_entity.pdbx_description
1 polymer ?
#
loop_
_entity_poly.entity_id
_entity_poly.type
_entity_poly.pdbx_seq_one_letter_code
_entity_poly.pdbx_strand_id
1 'polypeptide(L)'
;MIIYPAIDIRGGRCVRLTEGRFDAETVFADDPAEMALKWAACGAEYLHLVDLDGALAGEGKNIPVIKRILEAVSIPVQLGGGIRNMQAIEKLLELGVTRLILGSAAVKNPQLVDEACKNFPGHIAVGIDAKNGEVAIEGWGKGSGVAATELAKQMAQYGVDKIIYTDISRDGMLTGVNVEATAEIARAGGIEVIASGGVASIQDIKNLLPYQKDGVTGCIIGKAIYTGAVDLCEALALAKEG
;
A
#
# COMPACT_ATOMS: atom_id res chain seq x y z
N MET A 1 -15.95 0.39 3.51
CA MET A 1 -14.52 0.02 3.32
C MET A 1 -13.99 0.63 2.04
N ILE A 2 -12.74 1.12 1.99
CA ILE A 2 -12.15 1.69 0.76
C ILE A 2 -11.36 0.62 0.02
N ILE A 3 -11.60 0.49 -1.29
CA ILE A 3 -10.78 -0.34 -2.17
C ILE A 3 -9.72 0.55 -2.84
N TYR A 4 -8.47 0.11 -2.75
CA TYR A 4 -7.30 0.76 -3.31
C TYR A 4 -6.76 -0.07 -4.49
N PRO A 5 -7.15 0.21 -5.74
CA PRO A 5 -6.49 -0.43 -6.88
C PRO A 5 -5.01 0.00 -6.92
N ALA A 6 -4.13 -0.99 -7.10
CA ALA A 6 -2.69 -0.78 -7.00
C ALA A 6 -2.02 -0.71 -8.37
N ILE A 7 -1.11 0.26 -8.53
CA ILE A 7 -0.24 0.41 -9.69
C ILE A 7 1.21 0.41 -9.19
N ASP A 8 1.93 -0.67 -9.47
CA ASP A 8 3.36 -0.74 -9.24
C ASP A 8 4.07 -0.23 -10.49
N ILE A 9 5.02 0.69 -10.29
CA ILE A 9 5.73 1.39 -11.38
C ILE A 9 7.18 0.93 -11.38
N ARG A 10 7.64 0.38 -12.51
CA ARG A 10 9.03 0.04 -12.77
C ARG A 10 9.42 0.36 -14.20
N GLY A 11 10.53 1.09 -14.38
CA GLY A 11 10.97 1.56 -15.69
C GLY A 11 9.89 2.35 -16.43
N GLY A 12 9.04 3.08 -15.69
CA GLY A 12 7.94 3.87 -16.24
C GLY A 12 6.70 3.10 -16.64
N ARG A 13 6.60 1.79 -16.41
CA ARG A 13 5.50 0.91 -16.80
C ARG A 13 4.74 0.34 -15.60
N CYS A 14 3.50 -0.09 -15.82
CA CYS A 14 2.72 -0.85 -14.85
C CYS A 14 3.21 -2.30 -14.79
N VAL A 15 3.69 -2.73 -13.64
CA VAL A 15 4.19 -4.08 -13.44
C VAL A 15 3.57 -4.74 -12.21
N ARG A 16 3.72 -6.05 -12.10
CA ARG A 16 3.49 -6.79 -10.86
C ARG A 16 4.63 -7.76 -10.64
N LEU A 17 5.09 -7.81 -9.41
CA LEU A 17 6.07 -8.81 -8.97
C LEU A 17 5.34 -10.02 -8.38
N THR A 18 5.95 -11.19 -8.48
CA THR A 18 5.49 -12.38 -7.76
C THR A 18 6.34 -12.51 -6.49
N GLU A 19 5.70 -12.52 -5.31
CA GLU A 19 6.37 -12.55 -3.99
C GLU A 19 7.44 -11.44 -3.83
N GLY A 20 7.21 -10.25 -4.41
CA GLY A 20 8.16 -9.14 -4.38
C GLY A 20 9.46 -9.35 -5.15
N ARG A 21 9.57 -10.42 -5.95
CA ARG A 21 10.79 -10.78 -6.66
C ARG A 21 10.94 -9.96 -7.94
N PHE A 22 12.02 -9.21 -8.03
CA PHE A 22 12.34 -8.35 -9.17
C PHE A 22 12.73 -9.14 -10.46
N ASP A 23 13.09 -10.41 -10.32
CA ASP A 23 13.33 -11.35 -11.43
C ASP A 23 12.06 -12.07 -11.91
N ALA A 24 10.94 -11.89 -11.20
CA ALA A 24 9.64 -12.46 -11.51
C ALA A 24 8.59 -11.35 -11.81
N GLU A 25 8.97 -10.42 -12.67
CA GLU A 25 8.14 -9.28 -13.11
C GLU A 25 7.23 -9.66 -14.26
N THR A 26 5.99 -9.18 -14.23
CA THR A 26 5.05 -9.19 -15.35
C THR A 26 4.63 -7.76 -15.66
N VAL A 27 4.76 -7.32 -16.92
CA VAL A 27 4.28 -6.03 -17.41
C VAL A 27 2.81 -6.17 -17.79
N PHE A 28 1.95 -5.29 -17.29
CA PHE A 28 0.51 -5.30 -17.59
C PHE A 28 0.06 -4.10 -18.44
N ALA A 29 0.78 -2.98 -18.40
CA ALA A 29 0.52 -1.83 -19.24
C ALA A 29 1.78 -0.96 -19.38
N ASP A 30 1.92 -0.30 -20.53
CA ASP A 30 3.05 0.58 -20.81
C ASP A 30 2.85 1.98 -20.20
N ASP A 31 1.60 2.42 -20.00
CA ASP A 31 1.31 3.73 -19.42
C ASP A 31 0.53 3.65 -18.10
N PRO A 32 1.19 3.96 -16.96
CA PRO A 32 0.53 3.99 -15.66
C PRO A 32 -0.57 5.06 -15.53
N ALA A 33 -0.51 6.16 -16.28
CA ALA A 33 -1.54 7.20 -16.22
C ALA A 33 -2.84 6.74 -16.90
N GLU A 34 -2.76 6.01 -18.00
CA GLU A 34 -3.94 5.38 -18.62
C GLU A 34 -4.58 4.35 -17.69
N MET A 35 -3.75 3.57 -16.97
CA MET A 35 -4.25 2.62 -15.99
C MET A 35 -4.95 3.32 -14.82
N ALA A 36 -4.39 4.43 -14.33
CA ALA A 36 -5.01 5.24 -13.28
C ALA A 36 -6.36 5.80 -13.71
N LEU A 37 -6.46 6.32 -14.93
CA LEU A 37 -7.75 6.78 -15.52
C LEU A 37 -8.78 5.65 -15.61
N LYS A 38 -8.34 4.46 -16.03
CA LYS A 38 -9.22 3.28 -16.11
C LYS A 38 -9.80 2.92 -14.74
N TRP A 39 -8.97 2.91 -13.69
CA TRP A 39 -9.43 2.62 -12.33
C TRP A 39 -10.35 3.74 -11.78
N ALA A 40 -10.01 5.00 -12.03
CA ALA A 40 -10.86 6.13 -11.65
C ALA A 40 -12.22 6.08 -12.36
N ALA A 41 -12.27 5.72 -13.65
CA ALA A 41 -13.51 5.56 -14.41
C ALA A 41 -14.40 4.42 -13.89
N CYS A 42 -13.84 3.36 -13.28
CA CYS A 42 -14.61 2.34 -12.56
C CYS A 42 -15.21 2.84 -11.24
N GLY A 43 -14.85 4.04 -10.78
CA GLY A 43 -15.35 4.63 -9.54
C GLY A 43 -14.44 4.42 -8.34
N ALA A 44 -13.14 4.13 -8.55
CA ALA A 44 -12.16 4.10 -7.48
C ALA A 44 -12.11 5.45 -6.74
N GLU A 45 -12.07 5.39 -5.41
CA GLU A 45 -12.07 6.59 -4.55
C GLU A 45 -10.64 6.96 -4.10
N TYR A 46 -9.69 6.06 -4.30
CA TYR A 46 -8.29 6.23 -3.94
C TYR A 46 -7.41 5.34 -4.82
N LEU A 47 -6.18 5.77 -5.13
CA LEU A 47 -5.18 4.93 -5.80
C LEU A 47 -4.02 4.62 -4.88
N HIS A 48 -3.49 3.40 -4.99
CA HIS A 48 -2.25 2.98 -4.34
C HIS A 48 -1.14 2.83 -5.38
N LEU A 49 -0.08 3.64 -5.25
CA LEU A 49 1.09 3.59 -6.14
C LEU A 49 2.32 3.08 -5.39
N VAL A 50 3.16 2.33 -6.08
CA VAL A 50 4.48 1.91 -5.59
C VAL A 50 5.54 2.24 -6.63
N ASP A 51 6.52 3.09 -6.28
CA ASP A 51 7.74 3.30 -7.05
C ASP A 51 8.75 2.19 -6.74
N LEU A 52 8.74 1.11 -7.52
CA LEU A 52 9.61 -0.04 -7.29
C LEU A 52 11.09 0.29 -7.55
N ASP A 53 11.38 1.15 -8.54
CA ASP A 53 12.75 1.61 -8.79
C ASP A 53 13.23 2.49 -7.63
N GLY A 54 12.32 3.33 -7.08
CA GLY A 54 12.60 4.12 -5.90
C GLY A 54 12.84 3.27 -4.66
N ALA A 55 12.09 2.18 -4.49
CA ALA A 55 12.29 1.25 -3.39
C ALA A 55 13.70 0.63 -3.41
N LEU A 56 14.21 0.28 -4.58
CA LEU A 56 15.57 -0.23 -4.77
C LEU A 56 16.63 0.86 -4.57
N ALA A 57 16.45 2.02 -5.21
CA ALA A 57 17.45 3.11 -5.18
C ALA A 57 17.49 3.87 -3.83
N GLY A 58 16.37 3.85 -3.09
CA GLY A 58 16.21 4.65 -1.87
C GLY A 58 15.88 6.11 -2.11
N GLU A 59 15.47 6.44 -3.30
CA GLU A 59 15.01 7.76 -3.74
C GLU A 59 14.01 7.61 -4.88
N GLY A 60 13.06 8.54 -5.04
CA GLY A 60 12.06 8.48 -6.11
C GLY A 60 12.69 8.49 -7.50
N LYS A 61 12.34 7.49 -8.31
CA LYS A 61 12.87 7.33 -9.68
C LYS A 61 11.81 7.60 -10.75
N ASN A 62 10.54 7.31 -10.47
CA ASN A 62 9.45 7.46 -11.43
C ASN A 62 8.66 8.77 -11.25
N ILE A 63 9.27 9.82 -10.71
CA ILE A 63 8.62 11.13 -10.45
C ILE A 63 7.87 11.68 -11.67
N PRO A 64 8.42 11.68 -12.90
CA PRO A 64 7.67 12.16 -14.07
C PRO A 64 6.40 11.36 -14.36
N VAL A 65 6.43 10.03 -14.13
CA VAL A 65 5.27 9.17 -14.31
C VAL A 65 4.23 9.41 -13.22
N ILE A 66 4.66 9.52 -11.97
CA ILE A 66 3.80 9.83 -10.83
C ILE A 66 3.09 11.18 -11.06
N LYS A 67 3.82 12.20 -11.53
CA LYS A 67 3.25 13.50 -11.87
C LYS A 67 2.16 13.38 -12.92
N ARG A 68 2.38 12.62 -14.00
CA ARG A 68 1.37 12.37 -15.03
C ARG A 68 0.13 11.68 -14.49
N ILE A 69 0.28 10.73 -13.55
CA ILE A 69 -0.85 10.10 -12.88
C ILE A 69 -1.65 11.15 -12.09
N LEU A 70 -0.97 11.96 -11.27
CA LEU A 70 -1.61 13.00 -10.45
C LEU A 70 -2.34 14.06 -11.30
N GLU A 71 -1.82 14.39 -12.48
CA GLU A 71 -2.46 15.29 -13.44
C GLU A 71 -3.67 14.63 -14.16
N ALA A 72 -3.67 13.31 -14.31
CA ALA A 72 -4.71 12.57 -15.03
C ALA A 72 -5.94 12.29 -14.17
N VAL A 73 -5.82 12.12 -12.85
CA VAL A 73 -6.93 11.75 -11.97
C VAL A 73 -7.21 12.82 -10.93
N SER A 74 -8.49 12.94 -10.52
CA SER A 74 -8.90 13.84 -9.44
C SER A 74 -9.05 13.16 -8.08
N ILE A 75 -8.93 11.82 -8.03
CA ILE A 75 -9.02 11.06 -6.80
C ILE A 75 -7.69 11.07 -6.06
N PRO A 76 -7.69 10.99 -4.72
CA PRO A 76 -6.48 10.98 -3.91
C PRO A 76 -5.59 9.77 -4.22
N VAL A 77 -4.29 9.99 -4.05
CA VAL A 77 -3.24 9.01 -4.35
C VAL A 77 -2.37 8.80 -3.14
N GLN A 78 -2.13 7.54 -2.76
CA GLN A 78 -1.08 7.18 -1.82
C GLN A 78 0.10 6.54 -2.54
N LEU A 79 1.32 6.87 -2.10
CA LEU A 79 2.56 6.46 -2.74
C LEU A 79 3.54 5.86 -1.75
N GLY A 80 4.03 4.66 -2.05
CA GLY A 80 5.20 4.05 -1.40
C GLY A 80 6.38 3.89 -2.36
N GLY A 81 7.54 3.55 -1.80
CA GLY A 81 8.76 3.26 -2.57
C GLY A 81 9.85 4.31 -2.40
N GLY A 82 10.92 3.98 -1.68
CA GLY A 82 12.15 4.75 -1.59
C GLY A 82 12.13 6.02 -0.72
N ILE A 83 11.09 6.26 0.05
CA ILE A 83 10.94 7.45 0.91
C ILE A 83 11.76 7.25 2.18
N ARG A 84 12.86 8.01 2.36
CA ARG A 84 13.84 7.77 3.45
C ARG A 84 14.26 9.03 4.21
N ASN A 85 13.76 10.22 3.87
CA ASN A 85 14.10 11.49 4.53
C ASN A 85 12.98 12.52 4.36
N MET A 86 13.00 13.57 5.19
CA MET A 86 12.02 14.65 5.18
C MET A 86 11.94 15.38 3.84
N GLN A 87 13.07 15.64 3.19
CA GLN A 87 13.09 16.34 1.91
C GLN A 87 12.31 15.58 0.82
N ALA A 88 12.40 14.23 0.81
CA ALA A 88 11.62 13.42 -0.11
C ALA A 88 10.11 13.49 0.21
N ILE A 89 9.75 13.51 1.51
CA ILE A 89 8.37 13.65 1.97
C ILE A 89 7.80 14.99 1.49
N GLU A 90 8.47 16.10 1.77
CA GLU A 90 8.06 17.44 1.36
C GLU A 90 7.82 17.52 -0.14
N LYS A 91 8.81 17.11 -0.94
CA LYS A 91 8.72 17.14 -2.41
C LYS A 91 7.55 16.34 -2.97
N LEU A 92 7.25 15.17 -2.40
CA LEU A 92 6.17 14.33 -2.89
C LEU A 92 4.80 14.88 -2.50
N LEU A 93 4.67 15.47 -1.30
CA LEU A 93 3.45 16.18 -0.89
C LEU A 93 3.23 17.45 -1.72
N GLU A 94 4.27 18.24 -1.97
CA GLU A 94 4.24 19.41 -2.87
C GLU A 94 3.84 19.02 -4.31
N LEU A 95 4.24 17.81 -4.77
CA LEU A 95 3.85 17.29 -6.08
C LEU A 95 2.34 16.97 -6.16
N GLY A 96 1.67 16.83 -5.01
CA GLY A 96 0.23 16.52 -4.95
C GLY A 96 -0.10 15.10 -4.50
N VAL A 97 0.88 14.30 -4.04
CA VAL A 97 0.58 13.01 -3.42
C VAL A 97 -0.16 13.24 -2.11
N THR A 98 -1.31 12.56 -1.93
CA THR A 98 -2.17 12.79 -0.76
C THR A 98 -1.64 12.11 0.50
N ARG A 99 -1.05 10.91 0.37
CA ARG A 99 -0.51 10.15 1.50
C ARG A 99 0.77 9.43 1.08
N LEU A 100 1.78 9.47 1.94
CA LEU A 100 3.05 8.80 1.75
C LEU A 100 3.15 7.58 2.66
N ILE A 101 3.72 6.49 2.13
CA ILE A 101 3.85 5.23 2.83
C ILE A 101 5.33 5.00 3.15
N LEU A 102 5.65 5.02 4.43
CA LEU A 102 6.98 4.73 4.95
C LEU A 102 7.06 3.24 5.31
N GLY A 103 7.82 2.46 4.57
CA GLY A 103 8.05 1.03 4.83
C GLY A 103 9.27 0.80 5.71
N SER A 104 10.39 0.31 5.15
CA SER A 104 11.62 0.01 5.88
C SER A 104 12.16 1.17 6.74
N ALA A 105 11.82 2.41 6.40
CA ALA A 105 12.17 3.59 7.21
C ALA A 105 11.54 3.54 8.60
N ALA A 106 10.33 3.01 8.75
CA ALA A 106 9.67 2.88 10.05
C ALA A 106 10.44 1.99 11.05
N VAL A 107 11.18 1.01 10.54
CA VAL A 107 12.04 0.14 11.37
C VAL A 107 13.43 0.74 11.54
N LYS A 108 14.03 1.25 10.45
CA LYS A 108 15.43 1.70 10.45
C LYS A 108 15.65 3.08 11.04
N ASN A 109 14.66 3.97 10.92
CA ASN A 109 14.69 5.35 11.40
C ASN A 109 13.28 5.77 11.85
N PRO A 110 12.79 5.23 12.98
CA PRO A 110 11.44 5.53 13.46
C PRO A 110 11.24 7.03 13.81
N GLN A 111 12.31 7.76 14.12
CA GLN A 111 12.25 9.20 14.36
C GLN A 111 11.80 9.98 13.12
N LEU A 112 12.12 9.49 11.92
CA LEU A 112 11.60 10.09 10.67
C LEU A 112 10.07 10.04 10.62
N VAL A 113 9.47 8.92 11.09
CA VAL A 113 8.00 8.78 11.11
C VAL A 113 7.39 9.77 12.09
N ASP A 114 7.95 9.87 13.32
CA ASP A 114 7.50 10.81 14.37
C ASP A 114 7.58 12.26 13.85
N GLU A 115 8.69 12.66 13.26
CA GLU A 115 8.88 14.00 12.68
C GLU A 115 7.91 14.25 11.52
N ALA A 116 7.74 13.28 10.62
CA ALA A 116 6.86 13.42 9.47
C ALA A 116 5.38 13.54 9.89
N CYS A 117 4.92 12.75 10.88
CA CYS A 117 3.56 12.86 11.39
C CYS A 117 3.29 14.20 12.07
N LYS A 118 4.27 14.76 12.77
CA LYS A 118 4.15 16.09 13.40
C LYS A 118 4.06 17.22 12.38
N ASN A 119 4.85 17.15 11.30
CA ASN A 119 4.88 18.19 10.27
C ASN A 119 3.74 18.05 9.26
N PHE A 120 3.30 16.81 8.98
CA PHE A 120 2.30 16.50 7.96
C PHE A 120 1.21 15.56 8.51
N PRO A 121 0.42 15.99 9.50
CA PRO A 121 -0.62 15.14 10.11
C PRO A 121 -1.64 14.68 9.06
N GLY A 122 -1.98 13.38 9.09
CA GLY A 122 -2.92 12.77 8.15
C GLY A 122 -2.34 12.40 6.77
N HIS A 123 -1.09 12.78 6.49
CA HIS A 123 -0.44 12.50 5.21
C HIS A 123 0.56 11.34 5.25
N ILE A 124 0.80 10.75 6.41
CA ILE A 124 1.79 9.68 6.60
C ILE A 124 1.09 8.39 6.99
N ALA A 125 1.37 7.34 6.25
CA ALA A 125 1.03 5.97 6.60
C ALA A 125 2.30 5.14 6.74
N VAL A 126 2.21 4.01 7.45
CA VAL A 126 3.32 3.05 7.56
C VAL A 126 2.96 1.76 6.86
N GLY A 127 3.87 1.28 6.01
CA GLY A 127 3.80 -0.06 5.43
C GLY A 127 4.47 -1.07 6.37
N ILE A 128 3.71 -2.06 6.80
CA ILE A 128 4.19 -3.22 7.56
C ILE A 128 4.08 -4.45 6.68
N ASP A 129 5.17 -4.80 6.05
CA ASP A 129 5.28 -6.03 5.28
C ASP A 129 5.78 -7.12 6.21
N ALA A 130 5.01 -8.20 6.40
CA ALA A 130 5.33 -9.21 7.39
C ALA A 130 5.20 -10.64 6.86
N LYS A 131 6.00 -11.53 7.42
CA LYS A 131 5.91 -12.97 7.22
C LYS A 131 5.85 -13.66 8.59
N ASN A 132 4.81 -14.46 8.83
CA ASN A 132 4.60 -15.14 10.11
C ASN A 132 4.64 -14.18 11.32
N GLY A 133 4.11 -12.95 11.16
CA GLY A 133 4.08 -11.93 12.21
C GLY A 133 5.38 -11.15 12.43
N GLU A 134 6.48 -11.48 11.73
CA GLU A 134 7.74 -10.73 11.77
C GLU A 134 7.82 -9.75 10.59
N VAL A 135 8.22 -8.51 10.87
CA VAL A 135 8.38 -7.46 9.86
C VAL A 135 9.57 -7.76 8.96
N ALA A 136 9.35 -7.70 7.65
CA ALA A 136 10.38 -7.78 6.63
C ALA A 136 10.81 -6.37 6.17
N ILE A 137 12.08 -6.23 5.83
CA ILE A 137 12.69 -4.99 5.34
C ILE A 137 13.50 -5.26 4.08
N GLU A 138 13.97 -4.18 3.41
CA GLU A 138 14.85 -4.27 2.23
C GLU A 138 14.21 -5.04 1.06
N GLY A 139 12.96 -4.69 0.72
CA GLY A 139 12.25 -5.38 -0.37
C GLY A 139 11.98 -6.85 -0.05
N TRP A 140 11.70 -7.13 1.24
CA TRP A 140 11.39 -8.46 1.79
C TRP A 140 12.58 -9.43 1.88
N GLY A 141 13.77 -8.95 1.55
CA GLY A 141 14.99 -9.76 1.54
C GLY A 141 15.53 -10.13 2.93
N LYS A 142 15.04 -9.45 3.99
CA LYS A 142 15.57 -9.61 5.34
C LYS A 142 14.48 -9.46 6.40
N GLY A 143 14.44 -10.37 7.37
CA GLY A 143 13.68 -10.20 8.60
C GLY A 143 14.28 -9.12 9.49
N SER A 144 13.46 -8.37 10.18
CA SER A 144 13.91 -7.28 11.06
C SER A 144 14.11 -7.71 12.52
N GLY A 145 13.59 -8.88 12.90
CA GLY A 145 13.48 -9.30 14.30
C GLY A 145 12.40 -8.57 15.10
N VAL A 146 11.59 -7.72 14.43
CA VAL A 146 10.52 -6.93 15.07
C VAL A 146 9.17 -7.57 14.79
N ALA A 147 8.35 -7.77 15.82
CA ALA A 147 6.99 -8.22 15.65
C ALA A 147 6.14 -7.11 15.01
N ALA A 148 5.28 -7.46 14.04
CA ALA A 148 4.42 -6.51 13.34
C ALA A 148 3.47 -5.77 14.29
N THR A 149 2.95 -6.46 15.32
CA THR A 149 2.09 -5.87 16.35
C THR A 149 2.82 -4.84 17.22
N GLU A 150 4.09 -5.07 17.55
CA GLU A 150 4.90 -4.12 18.32
C GLU A 150 5.24 -2.88 17.49
N LEU A 151 5.57 -3.06 16.21
CA LEU A 151 5.76 -1.93 15.31
C LEU A 151 4.46 -1.10 15.17
N ALA A 152 3.31 -1.75 15.05
CA ALA A 152 2.02 -1.05 14.96
C ALA A 152 1.76 -0.19 16.20
N LYS A 153 1.99 -0.71 17.42
CA LYS A 153 1.88 0.04 18.67
C LYS A 153 2.81 1.25 18.72
N GLN A 154 4.04 1.07 18.29
CA GLN A 154 5.02 2.16 18.24
C GLN A 154 4.59 3.25 17.27
N MET A 155 4.10 2.88 16.09
CA MET A 155 3.65 3.83 15.08
C MET A 155 2.42 4.63 15.55
N ALA A 156 1.52 3.99 16.30
CA ALA A 156 0.41 4.68 16.95
C ALA A 156 0.88 5.83 17.87
N GLN A 157 1.94 5.57 18.65
CA GLN A 157 2.51 6.59 19.56
C GLN A 157 3.13 7.78 18.82
N TYR A 158 3.56 7.58 17.57
CA TYR A 158 4.10 8.63 16.70
C TYR A 158 3.03 9.40 15.91
N GLY A 159 1.75 9.07 16.11
CA GLY A 159 0.65 9.75 15.45
C GLY A 159 0.34 9.23 14.04
N VAL A 160 0.81 8.04 13.69
CA VAL A 160 0.38 7.34 12.47
C VAL A 160 -1.08 6.93 12.64
N ASP A 161 -1.92 7.31 11.70
CA ASP A 161 -3.35 6.99 11.70
C ASP A 161 -3.72 5.83 10.78
N LYS A 162 -2.83 5.43 9.87
CA LYS A 162 -3.06 4.34 8.92
C LYS A 162 -1.83 3.44 8.74
N ILE A 163 -2.07 2.13 8.78
CA ILE A 163 -1.08 1.11 8.45
C ILE A 163 -1.56 0.37 7.19
N ILE A 164 -0.65 0.13 6.25
CA ILE A 164 -0.83 -0.86 5.19
C ILE A 164 -0.15 -2.14 5.69
N TYR A 165 -0.94 -3.18 5.96
CA TYR A 165 -0.41 -4.47 6.37
C TYR A 165 -0.38 -5.44 5.20
N THR A 166 0.81 -5.88 4.80
CA THR A 166 1.03 -6.86 3.73
C THR A 166 1.50 -8.19 4.31
N ASP A 167 0.72 -9.26 4.11
CA ASP A 167 1.23 -10.62 4.28
C ASP A 167 2.04 -11.00 3.02
N ILE A 168 3.37 -10.93 3.12
CA ILE A 168 4.26 -11.13 1.97
C ILE A 168 4.29 -12.58 1.45
N SER A 169 3.83 -13.55 2.26
CA SER A 169 3.69 -14.93 1.81
C SER A 169 2.50 -15.15 0.88
N ARG A 170 1.60 -14.18 0.82
CA ARG A 170 0.38 -14.21 0.00
C ARG A 170 0.42 -13.21 -1.16
N ASP A 171 1.33 -12.20 -1.09
CA ASP A 171 1.34 -11.14 -2.11
C ASP A 171 1.66 -11.68 -3.50
N GLY A 172 0.81 -11.31 -4.47
CA GLY A 172 0.89 -11.78 -5.84
C GLY A 172 0.51 -13.25 -6.07
N MET A 173 0.11 -14.01 -5.02
CA MET A 173 -0.17 -15.45 -5.09
C MET A 173 -1.64 -15.79 -5.35
N LEU A 174 -2.57 -14.85 -5.19
CA LEU A 174 -4.02 -15.08 -5.33
C LEU A 174 -4.51 -16.23 -4.40
N THR A 175 -4.05 -16.25 -3.16
CA THR A 175 -4.37 -17.30 -2.16
C THR A 175 -5.34 -16.86 -1.07
N GLY A 176 -5.91 -15.68 -1.22
CA GLY A 176 -6.78 -15.03 -0.24
C GLY A 176 -6.01 -14.14 0.73
N VAL A 177 -6.68 -13.09 1.21
CA VAL A 177 -6.12 -12.12 2.17
C VAL A 177 -6.02 -12.72 3.57
N ASN A 178 -5.02 -12.32 4.35
CA ASN A 178 -4.86 -12.75 5.74
C ASN A 178 -5.68 -11.86 6.67
N VAL A 179 -6.97 -12.17 6.78
CA VAL A 179 -7.96 -11.37 7.53
C VAL A 179 -7.59 -11.26 9.01
N GLU A 180 -7.29 -12.40 9.66
CA GLU A 180 -7.00 -12.43 11.10
C GLU A 180 -5.74 -11.65 11.46
N ALA A 181 -4.64 -11.85 10.71
CA ALA A 181 -3.42 -11.10 10.95
C ALA A 181 -3.63 -9.59 10.72
N THR A 182 -4.40 -9.21 9.69
CA THR A 182 -4.76 -7.80 9.44
C THR A 182 -5.53 -7.19 10.60
N ALA A 183 -6.54 -7.89 11.10
CA ALA A 183 -7.35 -7.45 12.24
C ALA A 183 -6.54 -7.41 13.55
N GLU A 184 -5.60 -8.34 13.74
CA GLU A 184 -4.69 -8.34 14.88
C GLU A 184 -3.81 -7.09 14.91
N ILE A 185 -3.28 -6.66 13.77
CA ILE A 185 -2.52 -5.41 13.66
C ILE A 185 -3.39 -4.19 14.01
N ALA A 186 -4.63 -4.15 13.50
CA ALA A 186 -5.54 -3.06 13.80
C ALA A 186 -5.86 -2.96 15.30
N ARG A 187 -6.19 -4.09 15.93
CA ARG A 187 -6.44 -4.14 17.38
C ARG A 187 -5.21 -3.81 18.21
N ALA A 188 -4.03 -4.31 17.82
CA ALA A 188 -2.79 -4.08 18.57
C ALA A 188 -2.36 -2.60 18.55
N GLY A 189 -2.47 -1.93 17.40
CA GLY A 189 -2.11 -0.53 17.25
C GLY A 189 -3.21 0.44 17.67
N GLY A 190 -4.49 0.04 17.66
CA GLY A 190 -5.62 0.96 17.73
C GLY A 190 -5.65 1.94 16.56
N ILE A 191 -5.16 1.52 15.39
CA ILE A 191 -4.96 2.29 14.17
C ILE A 191 -5.80 1.71 13.05
N GLU A 192 -6.23 2.53 12.10
CA GLU A 192 -6.84 2.04 10.88
C GLU A 192 -5.84 1.22 10.03
N VAL A 193 -6.28 0.04 9.58
CA VAL A 193 -5.45 -0.85 8.77
C VAL A 193 -6.06 -1.09 7.39
N ILE A 194 -5.23 -0.99 6.38
CA ILE A 194 -5.53 -1.36 5.00
C ILE A 194 -4.89 -2.73 4.75
N ALA A 195 -5.72 -3.73 4.45
CA ALA A 195 -5.26 -5.07 4.09
C ALA A 195 -4.54 -5.06 2.75
N SER A 196 -3.43 -5.79 2.64
CA SER A 196 -2.63 -5.92 1.42
C SER A 196 -2.08 -7.33 1.26
N GLY A 197 -1.96 -7.76 0.00
CA GLY A 197 -1.44 -9.08 -0.34
C GLY A 197 -2.50 -10.18 -0.36
N GLY A 198 -2.51 -10.96 -1.45
CA GLY A 198 -3.25 -12.20 -1.55
C GLY A 198 -4.67 -12.13 -2.10
N VAL A 199 -5.32 -10.98 -2.20
CA VAL A 199 -6.70 -10.90 -2.73
C VAL A 199 -6.82 -11.71 -4.03
N ALA A 200 -7.75 -12.66 -4.05
CA ALA A 200 -7.96 -13.61 -5.13
C ALA A 200 -9.38 -13.53 -5.72
N SER A 201 -10.35 -13.11 -4.93
CA SER A 201 -11.76 -13.11 -5.30
C SER A 201 -12.56 -12.05 -4.54
N ILE A 202 -13.78 -11.80 -4.97
CA ILE A 202 -14.77 -10.96 -4.26
C ILE A 202 -15.05 -11.48 -2.84
N GLN A 203 -14.93 -12.80 -2.63
CA GLN A 203 -15.14 -13.37 -1.30
C GLN A 203 -14.12 -12.87 -0.27
N ASP A 204 -12.89 -12.54 -0.68
CA ASP A 204 -11.87 -11.98 0.22
C ASP A 204 -12.29 -10.60 0.75
N ILE A 205 -12.93 -9.78 -0.08
CA ILE A 205 -13.48 -8.50 0.35
C ILE A 205 -14.62 -8.71 1.34
N LYS A 206 -15.56 -9.65 1.04
CA LYS A 206 -16.64 -10.02 1.97
C LYS A 206 -16.12 -10.49 3.32
N ASN A 207 -15.01 -11.22 3.33
CA ASN A 207 -14.40 -11.71 4.56
C ASN A 207 -13.78 -10.59 5.40
N LEU A 208 -13.35 -9.47 4.78
CA LEU A 208 -12.80 -8.30 5.48
C LEU A 208 -13.87 -7.39 6.09
N LEU A 209 -15.08 -7.29 5.48
CA LEU A 209 -16.12 -6.37 5.91
C LEU A 209 -16.48 -6.46 7.40
N PRO A 210 -16.63 -7.65 8.03
CA PRO A 210 -16.94 -7.76 9.45
C PRO A 210 -15.88 -7.15 10.38
N TYR A 211 -14.64 -7.00 9.90
CA TYR A 211 -13.51 -6.50 10.68
C TYR A 211 -13.33 -4.98 10.59
N GLN A 212 -14.25 -4.26 9.91
CA GLN A 212 -14.28 -2.79 9.96
C GLN A 212 -14.43 -2.27 11.40
N LYS A 213 -15.19 -2.97 12.23
CA LYS A 213 -15.32 -2.68 13.67
C LYS A 213 -14.01 -2.82 14.45
N ASP A 214 -13.07 -3.62 13.94
CA ASP A 214 -11.74 -3.82 14.53
C ASP A 214 -10.70 -2.83 13.97
N GLY A 215 -11.10 -1.95 13.02
CA GLY A 215 -10.23 -0.96 12.42
C GLY A 215 -9.69 -1.34 11.04
N VAL A 216 -10.17 -2.43 10.40
CA VAL A 216 -9.80 -2.76 9.02
C VAL A 216 -10.65 -1.92 8.07
N THR A 217 -10.12 -0.80 7.58
CA THR A 217 -10.87 0.23 6.84
C THR A 217 -10.68 0.20 5.33
N GLY A 218 -9.75 -0.62 4.85
CA GLY A 218 -9.45 -0.69 3.42
C GLY A 218 -8.83 -1.99 2.97
N CYS A 219 -8.79 -2.17 1.64
CA CYS A 219 -8.16 -3.30 0.99
C CYS A 219 -7.45 -2.86 -0.30
N ILE A 220 -6.17 -3.19 -0.43
CA ILE A 220 -5.41 -3.00 -1.66
C ILE A 220 -5.61 -4.21 -2.56
N ILE A 221 -5.98 -3.96 -3.81
CA ILE A 221 -6.13 -5.01 -4.82
C ILE A 221 -5.13 -4.74 -5.96
N GLY A 222 -4.21 -5.66 -6.13
CA GLY A 222 -3.21 -5.63 -7.19
C GLY A 222 -3.53 -6.65 -8.28
N LYS A 223 -2.79 -7.75 -8.32
CA LYS A 223 -2.79 -8.76 -9.38
C LYS A 223 -4.20 -9.22 -9.81
N ALA A 224 -5.13 -9.37 -8.85
CA ALA A 224 -6.47 -9.87 -9.11
C ALA A 224 -7.27 -9.03 -10.10
N ILE A 225 -7.15 -7.69 -10.07
CA ILE A 225 -7.85 -6.81 -11.02
C ILE A 225 -7.17 -6.77 -12.40
N TYR A 226 -5.87 -7.00 -12.48
CA TYR A 226 -5.16 -7.09 -13.76
C TYR A 226 -5.43 -8.40 -14.49
N THR A 227 -5.59 -9.49 -13.76
CA THR A 227 -5.89 -10.81 -14.34
C THR A 227 -7.37 -11.06 -14.58
N GLY A 228 -8.25 -10.16 -14.09
CA GLY A 228 -9.70 -10.33 -14.17
C GLY A 228 -10.27 -11.33 -13.15
N ALA A 229 -9.46 -11.78 -12.18
CA ALA A 229 -9.93 -12.64 -11.08
C ALA A 229 -10.92 -11.89 -10.14
N VAL A 230 -10.76 -10.57 -10.07
CA VAL A 230 -11.70 -9.66 -9.40
C VAL A 230 -12.09 -8.56 -10.38
N ASP A 231 -13.39 -8.36 -10.59
CA ASP A 231 -13.91 -7.17 -11.25
C ASP A 231 -13.84 -5.99 -10.28
N LEU A 232 -13.14 -4.91 -10.69
CA LEU A 232 -12.95 -3.75 -9.83
C LEU A 232 -14.26 -3.02 -9.55
N CYS A 233 -15.14 -2.89 -10.54
CA CYS A 233 -16.41 -2.17 -10.36
C CYS A 233 -17.32 -2.94 -9.39
N GLU A 234 -17.33 -4.28 -9.44
CA GLU A 234 -18.04 -5.13 -8.47
C GLU A 234 -17.45 -4.99 -7.06
N ALA A 235 -16.11 -5.00 -6.96
CA ALA A 235 -15.41 -4.84 -5.68
C ALA A 235 -15.73 -3.50 -5.00
N LEU A 236 -15.74 -2.41 -5.79
CA LEU A 236 -16.07 -1.06 -5.32
C LEU A 236 -17.53 -0.94 -4.87
N ALA A 237 -18.47 -1.54 -5.61
CA ALA A 237 -19.87 -1.55 -5.23
C ALA A 237 -20.09 -2.30 -3.91
N LEU A 238 -19.54 -3.50 -3.79
CA LEU A 238 -19.62 -4.31 -2.57
C LEU A 238 -19.05 -3.59 -1.32
N ALA A 239 -17.91 -2.91 -1.49
CA ALA A 239 -17.26 -2.22 -0.38
C ALA A 239 -18.06 -1.00 0.15
N LYS A 240 -18.99 -0.46 -0.65
CA LYS A 240 -19.90 0.65 -0.26
C LYS A 240 -21.14 0.18 0.49
N GLU A 241 -21.55 -1.08 0.30
CA GLU A 241 -22.74 -1.65 0.94
C GLU A 241 -22.51 -2.09 2.40
N GLY A 242 -21.27 -2.29 2.80
CA GLY A 242 -20.85 -2.69 4.15
C GLY A 242 -20.20 -1.55 4.92
#